data_e71da61cd5e9978bde2a9f69501cc294
#
_entry.id   e71da61cd5e9978bde2a9f69501cc294
#
_cell.length_a   1.000
_cell.length_b   1.000
_cell.length_c   1.000
_cell.angle_alpha   90.00
_cell.angle_beta   90.00
_cell.angle_gamma   90.00
#
_symmetry.space_group_name_H-M   'P 1'
#
loop_
_entity.id
_entity.type
_entity.pdbx_description
1 polymer ?
#
loop_
_entity_poly.entity_id
_entity_poly.type
_entity_poly.pdbx_seq_one_letter_code
_entity_poly.pdbx_strand_id
1 'polypeptide(L)'
;MRIVLVEWRIRKGEEEQFLEYWSKRVIVQDRSGLIGEFLSRVESRQQYPWITWELDERWTTFVNVGMWREASDFEEQIGCYMNETRPPMAFEAARRRRVLVAPERWRLGGTGLPTYGHIEVH
;
A
#
# COMPACT_ATOMS: atom_id res chain seq x y z
N MET A 1 -13.27 -4.74 -11.18
CA MET A 1 -12.14 -4.12 -10.47
C MET A 1 -12.21 -4.44 -8.99
N ARG A 2 -11.07 -4.65 -8.38
CA ARG A 2 -10.93 -4.83 -6.93
C ARG A 2 -9.82 -3.93 -6.42
N ILE A 3 -9.96 -3.45 -5.20
CA ILE A 3 -8.95 -2.63 -4.56
C ILE A 3 -8.44 -3.37 -3.33
N VAL A 4 -7.13 -3.55 -3.25
CA VAL A 4 -6.46 -4.13 -2.09
C VAL A 4 -5.83 -2.99 -1.30
N LEU A 5 -6.14 -2.92 -0.03
CA LEU A 5 -5.48 -2.00 0.89
C LEU A 5 -4.59 -2.82 1.82
N VAL A 6 -3.32 -2.44 1.89
CA VAL A 6 -2.37 -3.06 2.81
C VAL A 6 -1.85 -1.99 3.76
N GLU A 7 -2.13 -2.16 5.05
CA GLU A 7 -1.60 -1.27 6.08
C GLU A 7 -0.27 -1.82 6.59
N TRP A 8 0.76 -1.00 6.48
CA TRP A 8 2.10 -1.27 7.00
C TRP A 8 2.37 -0.38 8.20
N ARG A 9 2.77 -0.97 9.30
CA ARG A 9 3.11 -0.25 10.53
C ARG A 9 4.60 -0.39 10.76
N ILE A 10 5.33 0.68 10.49
CA ILE A 10 6.78 0.66 10.37
C ILE A 10 7.42 1.37 11.57
N ARG A 11 8.44 0.74 12.15
CA ARG A 11 9.17 1.30 13.27
C ARG A 11 9.77 2.65 12.91
N LYS A 12 9.66 3.63 13.81
CA LYS A 12 10.27 4.94 13.62
C LYS A 12 11.77 4.78 13.38
N GLY A 13 12.27 5.46 12.36
CA GLY A 13 13.67 5.39 11.95
C GLY A 13 13.98 4.31 10.93
N GLU A 14 13.04 3.42 10.64
CA GLU A 14 13.24 2.32 9.70
C GLU A 14 12.43 2.45 8.41
N GLU A 15 11.89 3.64 8.16
CA GLU A 15 11.05 3.91 6.97
C GLU A 15 11.82 3.67 5.68
N GLU A 16 13.07 4.07 5.60
CA GLU A 16 13.87 3.91 4.38
C GLU A 16 14.15 2.43 4.06
N GLN A 17 14.43 1.62 5.06
CA GLN A 17 14.60 0.17 4.87
C GLN A 17 13.32 -0.46 4.33
N PHE A 18 12.17 -0.04 4.85
CA PHE A 18 10.88 -0.51 4.36
C PHE A 18 10.65 -0.10 2.91
N LEU A 19 10.86 1.17 2.58
CA LEU A 19 10.65 1.67 1.22
C LEU A 19 11.55 0.95 0.22
N GLU A 20 12.80 0.70 0.59
CA GLU A 20 13.72 -0.06 -0.25
C GLU A 20 13.27 -1.51 -0.42
N TYR A 21 12.86 -2.16 0.67
CA TYR A 21 12.32 -3.52 0.62
C TYR A 21 11.11 -3.60 -0.32
N TRP A 22 10.15 -2.71 -0.14
CA TRP A 22 8.93 -2.70 -0.95
C TRP A 22 9.27 -2.51 -2.44
N SER A 23 10.15 -1.57 -2.73
CA SER A 23 10.52 -1.22 -4.11
C SER A 23 11.31 -2.32 -4.81
N LYS A 24 12.16 -3.05 -4.10
CA LYS A 24 13.11 -4.01 -4.68
C LYS A 24 12.73 -5.47 -4.48
N ARG A 25 11.94 -5.78 -3.44
CA ARG A 25 11.64 -7.16 -3.06
C ARG A 25 10.19 -7.54 -3.27
N VAL A 26 9.26 -6.59 -3.13
CA VAL A 26 7.86 -6.83 -3.42
C VAL A 26 7.64 -6.47 -4.89
N ILE A 27 7.67 -7.48 -5.75
CA ILE A 27 7.69 -7.28 -7.19
C ILE A 27 6.41 -7.81 -7.79
N VAL A 28 5.80 -7.01 -8.67
CA VAL A 28 4.72 -7.43 -9.56
C VAL A 28 5.36 -7.73 -10.92
N GLN A 29 5.55 -9.01 -11.21
CA GLN A 29 6.24 -9.42 -12.44
C GLN A 29 5.37 -9.23 -13.69
N ASP A 30 4.10 -9.60 -13.60
CA ASP A 30 3.12 -9.40 -14.66
C ASP A 30 2.13 -8.34 -14.23
N ARG A 31 2.20 -7.17 -14.86
CA ARG A 31 1.36 -6.01 -14.56
C ARG A 31 0.10 -5.92 -15.42
N SER A 32 -0.18 -6.94 -16.24
CA SER A 32 -1.32 -6.88 -17.17
C SER A 32 -2.66 -6.76 -16.46
N GLY A 33 -2.78 -7.30 -15.24
CA GLY A 33 -3.99 -7.18 -14.43
C GLY A 33 -3.96 -6.04 -13.41
N LEU A 34 -2.86 -5.29 -13.34
CA LEU A 34 -2.71 -4.16 -12.43
C LEU A 34 -3.18 -2.87 -13.10
N ILE A 35 -4.12 -2.18 -12.47
CA ILE A 35 -4.58 -0.86 -12.94
C ILE A 35 -3.66 0.22 -12.41
N GLY A 36 -3.30 0.15 -11.15
CA GLY A 36 -2.36 1.07 -10.53
C GLY A 36 -2.11 0.71 -9.08
N GLU A 37 -0.98 1.14 -8.55
CA GLU A 37 -0.58 0.83 -7.18
C GLU A 37 0.15 2.03 -6.60
N PHE A 38 -0.22 2.39 -5.37
CA PHE A 38 0.34 3.57 -4.70
C PHE A 38 0.68 3.21 -3.26
N LEU A 39 1.97 3.17 -2.96
CA LEU A 39 2.41 3.07 -1.58
C LEU A 39 2.50 4.47 -1.00
N SER A 40 1.66 4.76 -0.01
CA SER A 40 1.47 6.11 0.51
C SER A 40 1.75 6.17 2.00
N ARG A 41 2.44 7.22 2.44
CA ARG A 41 2.59 7.51 3.86
C ARG A 41 1.37 8.27 4.34
N VAL A 42 0.82 7.86 5.49
CA VAL A 42 -0.33 8.55 6.07
C VAL A 42 0.09 9.94 6.56
N GLU A 43 -0.73 10.94 6.23
CA GLU A 43 -0.50 12.33 6.58
C GLU A 43 -0.87 12.64 8.03
N SER A 44 -0.33 13.74 8.56
CA SER A 44 -0.53 14.18 9.93
C SER A 44 -1.89 14.84 10.16
N ARG A 45 -2.58 14.45 11.24
CA ARG A 45 -3.81 15.10 11.67
C ARG A 45 -3.56 16.53 12.15
N GLN A 46 -2.36 16.85 12.58
CA GLN A 46 -2.00 18.22 12.97
C GLN A 46 -2.03 19.15 11.76
N GLN A 47 -1.52 18.68 10.63
CA GLN A 47 -1.52 19.45 9.38
C GLN A 47 -2.88 19.45 8.70
N TYR A 48 -3.62 18.34 8.80
CA TYR A 48 -4.93 18.18 8.17
C TYR A 48 -5.96 17.76 9.22
N PRO A 49 -6.52 18.73 9.97
CA PRO A 49 -7.39 18.43 11.13
C PRO A 49 -8.69 17.69 10.78
N TRP A 50 -9.08 17.67 9.50
CA TRP A 50 -10.27 16.94 9.05
C TRP A 50 -10.05 15.43 8.97
N ILE A 51 -8.81 14.94 9.15
CA ILE A 51 -8.53 13.50 9.24
C ILE A 51 -9.10 12.98 10.55
N THR A 52 -9.91 11.94 10.47
CA THR A 52 -10.61 11.39 11.65
C THR A 52 -10.10 10.04 12.10
N TRP A 53 -9.27 9.36 11.30
CA TRP A 53 -8.69 8.10 11.73
C TRP A 53 -7.63 8.36 12.80
N GLU A 54 -7.74 7.59 13.89
CA GLU A 54 -6.74 7.61 14.96
C GLU A 54 -5.76 6.46 14.71
N LEU A 55 -4.54 6.82 14.34
CA LEU A 55 -3.47 5.88 14.12
C LEU A 55 -2.45 6.01 15.25
N ASP A 56 -1.80 4.91 15.56
CA ASP A 56 -0.79 4.90 16.62
C ASP A 56 0.46 5.66 16.18
N GLU A 57 0.80 6.72 16.89
CA GLU A 57 1.93 7.60 16.55
C GLU A 57 3.29 7.01 16.97
N ARG A 58 3.31 5.87 17.66
CA ARG A 58 4.57 5.20 18.01
C ARG A 58 5.29 4.63 16.80
N TRP A 59 4.58 4.47 15.69
CA TRP A 59 5.17 4.03 14.42
C TRP A 59 4.69 4.88 13.26
N THR A 60 5.29 4.65 12.10
CA THR A 60 4.87 5.30 10.86
C THR A 60 3.96 4.35 10.09
N THR A 61 2.79 4.84 9.68
CA THR A 61 1.83 4.04 8.92
C THR A 61 1.93 4.36 7.44
N PHE A 62 2.04 3.30 6.64
CA PHE A 62 1.91 3.38 5.19
C PHE A 62 0.69 2.58 4.78
N VAL A 63 0.03 3.04 3.74
CA VAL A 63 -1.08 2.30 3.13
C VAL A 63 -0.74 2.09 1.66
N ASN A 64 -0.67 0.85 1.25
CA ASN A 64 -0.56 0.51 -0.17
C ASN A 64 -1.97 0.37 -0.73
N VAL A 65 -2.27 1.14 -1.77
CA VAL A 65 -3.54 1.08 -2.48
C VAL A 65 -3.28 0.43 -3.82
N GLY A 66 -3.73 -0.80 -4.00
CA GLY A 66 -3.57 -1.53 -5.25
C GLY A 66 -4.91 -1.70 -5.94
N MET A 67 -5.01 -1.22 -7.17
CA MET A 67 -6.21 -1.37 -7.99
C MET A 67 -5.95 -2.45 -9.04
N TRP A 68 -6.75 -3.51 -9.01
CA TRP A 68 -6.57 -4.70 -9.85
C TRP A 68 -7.83 -4.97 -10.67
N ARG A 69 -7.64 -5.55 -11.84
CA ARG A 69 -8.77 -5.99 -12.67
C ARG A 69 -9.63 -7.00 -11.91
N GLU A 70 -8.99 -8.01 -11.32
CA GLU A 70 -9.64 -9.08 -10.56
C GLU A 70 -8.82 -9.46 -9.33
N ALA A 71 -9.46 -10.04 -8.32
CA ALA A 71 -8.78 -10.52 -7.12
C ALA A 71 -7.71 -11.56 -7.45
N SER A 72 -7.98 -12.43 -8.43
CA SER A 72 -7.05 -13.48 -8.84
C SER A 72 -5.75 -12.91 -9.41
N ASP A 73 -5.79 -11.76 -10.09
CA ASP A 73 -4.56 -11.11 -10.58
C ASP A 73 -3.65 -10.72 -9.43
N PHE A 74 -4.23 -10.17 -8.36
CA PHE A 74 -3.47 -9.85 -7.14
C PHE A 74 -2.91 -11.11 -6.49
N GLU A 75 -3.73 -12.13 -6.32
CA GLU A 75 -3.32 -13.39 -5.68
C GLU A 75 -2.16 -14.05 -6.41
N GLU A 76 -2.18 -14.07 -7.74
CA GLU A 76 -1.12 -14.64 -8.55
C GLU A 76 0.21 -13.90 -8.40
N GLN A 77 0.16 -12.56 -8.35
CA GLN A 77 1.36 -11.75 -8.33
C GLN A 77 1.93 -11.58 -6.91
N ILE A 78 1.08 -11.50 -5.90
CA ILE A 78 1.47 -11.14 -4.54
C ILE A 78 1.32 -12.34 -3.57
N GLY A 79 0.67 -13.42 -3.96
CA GLY A 79 0.38 -14.56 -3.09
C GLY A 79 1.60 -15.10 -2.33
N CYS A 80 2.78 -15.11 -2.96
CA CYS A 80 4.00 -15.57 -2.32
C CYS A 80 4.45 -14.69 -1.14
N TYR A 81 3.94 -13.46 -1.05
CA TYR A 81 4.26 -12.52 0.04
C TYR A 81 3.21 -12.58 1.18
N MET A 82 2.18 -13.42 1.05
CA MET A 82 1.07 -13.50 2.00
C MET A 82 1.19 -14.69 2.97
N ASN A 83 2.42 -15.10 3.28
CA ASN A 83 2.65 -16.21 4.19
C ASN A 83 2.55 -15.74 5.65
N GLU A 84 1.41 -16.03 6.29
CA GLU A 84 1.12 -15.64 7.67
C GLU A 84 1.93 -16.42 8.70
N THR A 85 2.62 -17.49 8.32
CA THR A 85 3.47 -18.27 9.24
C THR A 85 4.85 -17.64 9.43
N ARG A 86 5.24 -16.70 8.55
CA ARG A 86 6.51 -15.99 8.69
C ARG A 86 6.38 -14.91 9.77
N PRO A 87 7.45 -14.67 10.56
CA PRO A 87 7.44 -13.52 11.46
C PRO A 87 7.40 -12.21 10.66
N PRO A 88 6.94 -11.11 11.29
CA PRO A 88 7.07 -9.79 10.67
C PRO A 88 8.52 -9.48 10.34
N MET A 89 8.74 -8.65 9.33
CA MET A 89 10.08 -8.14 9.01
C MET A 89 10.57 -7.26 10.17
N ALA A 90 11.90 -7.12 10.28
CA ALA A 90 12.49 -6.37 11.39
C ALA A 90 11.99 -4.92 11.49
N PHE A 91 11.69 -4.28 10.35
CA PHE A 91 11.17 -2.91 10.32
C PHE A 91 9.68 -2.80 10.68
N GLU A 92 8.94 -3.91 10.74
CA GLU A 92 7.51 -3.88 11.08
C GLU A 92 7.32 -3.82 12.59
N ALA A 93 6.63 -2.78 13.05
CA ALA A 93 6.22 -2.66 14.46
C ALA A 93 5.11 -3.65 14.80
N ALA A 94 4.30 -4.01 13.80
CA ALA A 94 3.26 -5.01 13.89
C ALA A 94 3.04 -5.62 12.51
N ARG A 95 2.45 -6.81 12.46
CA ARG A 95 2.19 -7.49 11.19
C ARG A 95 1.26 -6.66 10.31
N ARG A 96 1.58 -6.59 9.01
CA ARG A 96 0.75 -5.91 8.02
C ARG A 96 -0.67 -6.49 7.97
N ARG A 97 -1.61 -5.64 7.67
CA ARG A 97 -3.02 -6.04 7.55
C ARG A 97 -3.50 -5.75 6.13
N ARG A 98 -4.36 -6.61 5.61
CA ARG A 98 -4.90 -6.49 4.24
C ARG A 98 -6.42 -6.51 4.29
N VAL A 99 -7.03 -5.79 3.34
CA VAL A 99 -8.45 -5.88 3.08
C VAL A 99 -8.67 -5.77 1.58
N LEU A 100 -9.65 -6.52 1.10
CA LEU A 100 -10.08 -6.48 -0.30
C LEU A 100 -11.44 -5.78 -0.35
N VAL A 101 -11.55 -4.75 -1.18
CA VAL A 101 -12.81 -4.04 -1.37
C VAL A 101 -13.23 -4.07 -2.83
N ALA A 102 -14.53 -4.14 -3.05
CA ALA A 102 -15.13 -4.15 -4.38
C ALA A 102 -15.90 -2.84 -4.57
N PRO A 103 -15.48 -1.99 -5.52
CA PRO A 103 -16.23 -0.76 -5.80
C PRO A 103 -17.68 -1.06 -6.22
N GLU A 104 -18.62 -0.36 -5.63
CA GLU A 104 -20.04 -0.49 -5.98
C GLU A 104 -20.58 0.74 -6.70
N ARG A 105 -20.02 1.91 -6.40
CA ARG A 105 -20.35 3.19 -7.04
C ARG A 105 -19.05 3.97 -7.21
N TRP A 106 -18.94 4.74 -8.28
CA TRP A 106 -17.75 5.53 -8.52
C TRP A 106 -18.04 6.81 -9.26
N ARG A 107 -17.11 7.77 -9.15
CA ARG A 107 -17.05 8.98 -9.95
C ARG A 107 -15.69 9.07 -10.58
N LEU A 108 -15.63 9.34 -11.88
CA LEU A 108 -14.38 9.57 -12.57
C LEU A 108 -14.17 11.08 -12.67
N GLY A 109 -12.97 11.54 -12.34
CA GLY A 109 -12.59 12.94 -12.46
C GLY A 109 -11.96 13.24 -13.79
N GLY A 110 -11.82 14.53 -14.10
CA GLY A 110 -11.19 15.01 -15.32
C GLY A 110 -9.69 15.22 -15.22
N THR A 111 -9.09 14.99 -14.06
CA THR A 111 -7.66 15.18 -13.83
C THR A 111 -6.94 13.84 -13.92
N GLY A 112 -5.87 13.79 -14.69
CA GLY A 112 -5.01 12.60 -14.77
C GLY A 112 -4.04 12.52 -13.59
N LEU A 113 -3.26 11.43 -13.54
CA LEU A 113 -2.23 11.27 -12.54
C LEU A 113 -1.13 12.31 -12.74
N PRO A 114 -0.70 13.01 -11.66
CA PRO A 114 0.43 13.91 -11.77
C PRO A 114 1.71 13.11 -12.06
N THR A 115 2.56 13.66 -12.92
CA THR A 115 3.83 13.04 -13.29
C THR A 115 5.03 13.69 -12.61
N TYR A 116 4.82 14.84 -11.96
CA TYR A 116 5.87 15.54 -11.23
C TYR A 116 5.87 15.12 -9.75
N GLY A 117 7.05 15.02 -9.17
CA GLY A 117 7.18 14.74 -7.74
C GLY A 117 6.81 13.33 -7.31
N HIS A 118 6.69 12.39 -8.25
CA HIS A 118 6.44 10.99 -7.91
C HIS A 118 7.61 10.11 -8.33
N ILE A 119 7.69 8.95 -7.68
CA ILE A 119 8.69 7.92 -7.98
C ILE A 119 7.95 6.72 -8.54
N GLU A 120 8.25 6.37 -9.79
CA GLU A 120 7.72 5.16 -10.38
C GLU A 120 8.64 3.98 -10.08
N VAL A 121 8.06 2.89 -9.61
CA VAL A 121 8.78 1.65 -9.29
C VAL A 121 8.54 0.64 -10.40
N HIS A 122 9.62 0.13 -10.97
CA HIS A 122 9.60 -0.84 -12.09
C HIS A 122 9.78 -2.27 -11.63
#